data_64c08d33a03e4f483236e834527d9b2b
#
_entry.id   64c08d33a03e4f483236e834527d9b2b
#
_cell.length_a   1.000
_cell.length_b   1.000
_cell.length_c   1.000
_cell.angle_alpha   90.00
_cell.angle_beta   90.00
_cell.angle_gamma   90.00
#
_symmetry.space_group_name_H-M   'P 1'
#
loop_
_entity.id
_entity.type
_entity.pdbx_description
1 polymer ?
#
loop_
_entity_poly.entity_id
_entity_poly.type
_entity_poly.pdbx_seq_one_letter_code
_entity_poly.pdbx_strand_id
1 'polypeptide(L)'
;MSFLYDLSAQPSYPPELPDAKTFTYKKVGNTELQAWAFFPQDLKKSDRRPAVVFFFGGGWRSGSPVQFEKQCQYLASRGLVALTADYRVLNRHGTKATTCVEDGKSAVRWIRQTAAKLGVDPSRVAAGGGSAGGHVAASLGTIDAFEAKGENHEISSRPDALLLFNPALVLADIGTKLKIPEERKAGMRERIGTEPRALSPYHHLNEHLPPTLIFHGTKDTTVPFRTADLFHRKAKKLGLPCQLVPSKDMPHGFFNWGRFDNLPFIETMLATDRFLSDLGWLSGKPTINEFVDSF
;
A
#
# COMPACT_ATOMS: atom_id res chain seq x y z
N MET A 1 -21.29 17.30 -30.50
CA MET A 1 -20.57 18.22 -29.62
C MET A 1 -19.34 17.52 -29.10
N SER A 2 -18.16 17.85 -29.62
CA SER A 2 -16.90 17.23 -29.23
C SER A 2 -16.44 17.92 -27.95
N PHE A 3 -16.41 17.18 -26.83
CA PHE A 3 -15.76 17.64 -25.61
C PHE A 3 -14.24 17.53 -25.83
N LEU A 4 -13.61 18.66 -26.13
CA LEU A 4 -12.17 18.78 -26.08
C LEU A 4 -11.77 18.71 -24.60
N TYR A 5 -11.22 17.57 -24.17
CA TYR A 5 -10.49 17.49 -22.91
C TYR A 5 -9.26 18.41 -23.03
N ASP A 6 -9.23 19.45 -22.25
CA ASP A 6 -8.07 20.33 -22.10
C ASP A 6 -6.95 19.52 -21.42
N LEU A 7 -5.98 19.08 -22.21
CA LEU A 7 -4.81 18.31 -21.77
C LEU A 7 -3.73 19.17 -21.08
N SER A 8 -3.99 20.46 -20.84
CA SER A 8 -2.97 21.41 -20.35
C SER A 8 -2.88 21.53 -18.82
N ALA A 9 -3.87 21.12 -18.05
CA ALA A 9 -3.82 21.18 -16.59
C ALA A 9 -3.28 19.86 -16.03
N GLN A 10 -1.98 19.80 -15.71
CA GLN A 10 -1.46 18.75 -14.80
C GLN A 10 -2.24 18.87 -13.49
N PRO A 11 -2.86 17.78 -12.99
CA PRO A 11 -3.60 17.84 -11.74
C PRO A 11 -2.70 18.40 -10.63
N SER A 12 -3.24 19.37 -9.89
CA SER A 12 -2.52 20.01 -8.78
C SER A 12 -1.99 18.98 -7.80
N TYR A 13 -0.77 19.17 -7.32
CA TYR A 13 -0.20 18.34 -6.28
C TYR A 13 0.19 19.20 -5.07
N PRO A 14 -0.17 18.83 -3.86
CA PRO A 14 -0.92 17.64 -3.44
C PRO A 14 -2.36 17.62 -3.97
N PRO A 15 -2.95 16.40 -4.19
CA PRO A 15 -4.31 16.30 -4.71
C PRO A 15 -5.36 16.75 -3.70
N GLU A 16 -6.49 17.23 -4.19
CA GLU A 16 -7.69 17.42 -3.38
C GLU A 16 -8.53 16.13 -3.41
N LEU A 17 -8.86 15.60 -2.23
CA LEU A 17 -9.77 14.48 -2.04
C LEU A 17 -10.93 14.96 -1.16
N PRO A 18 -12.08 15.35 -1.75
CA PRO A 18 -13.14 16.10 -1.06
C PRO A 18 -13.70 15.42 0.18
N ASP A 19 -13.80 14.08 0.17
CA ASP A 19 -14.36 13.29 1.28
C ASP A 19 -13.34 12.96 2.36
N ALA A 20 -12.10 13.39 2.19
CA ALA A 20 -11.02 13.10 3.13
C ALA A 20 -10.67 14.31 4.00
N LYS A 21 -10.29 14.02 5.24
CA LYS A 21 -9.60 15.01 6.09
C LYS A 21 -8.09 14.86 5.91
N THR A 22 -7.43 15.95 5.54
CA THR A 22 -5.99 15.98 5.30
C THR A 22 -5.21 16.29 6.59
N PHE A 23 -4.09 15.57 6.77
CA PHE A 23 -3.16 15.75 7.89
C PHE A 23 -1.73 15.76 7.38
N THR A 24 -0.89 16.65 7.87
CA THR A 24 0.56 16.54 7.69
C THR A 24 1.09 15.53 8.71
N TYR A 25 1.60 14.39 8.22
CA TYR A 25 2.13 13.34 9.08
C TYR A 25 3.65 13.41 9.26
N LYS A 26 4.36 14.06 8.34
CA LYS A 26 5.82 14.21 8.37
C LYS A 26 6.26 15.51 7.72
N LYS A 27 7.27 16.17 8.29
CA LYS A 27 7.95 17.32 7.71
C LYS A 27 9.44 17.02 7.59
N VAL A 28 10.00 17.25 6.39
CA VAL A 28 11.42 17.06 6.11
C VAL A 28 11.91 18.27 5.31
N GLY A 29 12.66 19.16 5.98
CA GLY A 29 12.98 20.46 5.42
C GLY A 29 11.71 21.22 5.02
N ASN A 30 11.63 21.61 3.75
CA ASN A 30 10.45 22.31 3.20
C ASN A 30 9.37 21.36 2.66
N THR A 31 9.56 20.03 2.74
CA THR A 31 8.59 19.06 2.26
C THR A 31 7.63 18.66 3.39
N GLU A 32 6.34 18.86 3.17
CA GLU A 32 5.28 18.34 4.03
C GLU A 32 4.63 17.13 3.35
N LEU A 33 4.66 15.98 4.02
CA LEU A 33 3.99 14.77 3.55
C LEU A 33 2.64 14.66 4.22
N GLN A 34 1.60 14.46 3.40
CA GLN A 34 0.22 14.45 3.82
C GLN A 34 -0.37 13.05 3.81
N ALA A 35 -1.37 12.83 4.68
CA ALA A 35 -2.24 11.68 4.68
C ALA A 35 -3.69 12.16 4.59
N TRP A 36 -4.45 11.58 3.69
CA TRP A 36 -5.88 11.82 3.49
C TRP A 36 -6.65 10.71 4.18
N ALA A 37 -7.36 11.06 5.24
CA ALA A 37 -8.11 10.12 6.07
C ALA A 37 -9.61 10.19 5.76
N PHE A 38 -10.17 9.04 5.42
CA PHE A 38 -11.60 8.81 5.26
C PHE A 38 -12.12 8.14 6.53
N PHE A 39 -13.14 8.72 7.10
CA PHE A 39 -13.70 8.28 8.38
C PHE A 39 -15.06 7.61 8.19
N PRO A 40 -15.38 6.57 8.99
CA PRO A 40 -16.75 6.08 9.09
C PRO A 40 -17.73 7.20 9.45
N GLN A 41 -18.90 7.21 8.83
CA GLN A 41 -19.94 8.22 9.12
C GLN A 41 -20.43 8.16 10.56
N ASP A 42 -20.41 6.99 11.17
CA ASP A 42 -20.84 6.73 12.54
C ASP A 42 -19.71 6.83 13.59
N LEU A 43 -18.52 7.32 13.19
CA LEU A 43 -17.36 7.40 14.08
C LEU A 43 -17.63 8.31 15.28
N LYS A 44 -17.51 7.76 16.48
CA LYS A 44 -17.65 8.48 17.75
C LYS A 44 -16.26 8.78 18.33
N LYS A 45 -16.18 9.83 19.14
CA LYS A 45 -14.94 10.26 19.80
C LYS A 45 -14.32 9.17 20.69
N SER A 46 -15.16 8.29 21.25
CA SER A 46 -14.74 7.17 22.10
C SER A 46 -14.30 5.91 21.33
N ASP A 47 -14.52 5.87 20.02
CA ASP A 47 -14.25 4.68 19.21
C ASP A 47 -12.75 4.36 19.10
N ARG A 48 -12.49 3.10 18.86
CA ARG A 48 -11.17 2.53 18.58
C ARG A 48 -11.33 1.61 17.38
N ARG A 49 -11.41 2.21 16.19
CA ARG A 49 -11.61 1.50 14.92
C ARG A 49 -10.30 0.94 14.37
N PRO A 50 -10.31 -0.19 13.67
CA PRO A 50 -9.14 -0.58 12.89
C PRO A 50 -8.82 0.49 11.85
N ALA A 51 -7.54 0.58 11.45
CA ALA A 51 -7.12 1.50 10.40
C ALA A 51 -6.35 0.78 9.28
N VAL A 52 -6.35 1.41 8.12
CA VAL A 52 -5.49 1.02 6.99
C VAL A 52 -4.86 2.26 6.39
N VAL A 53 -3.59 2.17 6.02
CA VAL A 53 -2.92 3.19 5.20
C VAL A 53 -2.44 2.60 3.90
N PHE A 54 -2.81 3.23 2.77
CA PHE A 54 -2.38 2.83 1.43
C PHE A 54 -1.29 3.75 0.88
N PHE A 55 -0.35 3.12 0.17
CA PHE A 55 0.72 3.78 -0.58
C PHE A 55 0.53 3.55 -2.07
N PHE A 56 0.61 4.61 -2.86
CA PHE A 56 0.40 4.56 -4.30
C PHE A 56 1.55 3.89 -5.06
N GLY A 57 1.26 3.41 -6.27
CA GLY A 57 2.26 2.91 -7.23
C GLY A 57 2.98 4.04 -7.96
N GLY A 58 3.85 3.67 -8.93
CA GLY A 58 4.56 4.63 -9.78
C GLY A 58 6.08 4.45 -9.76
N GLY A 59 6.56 3.25 -9.41
CA GLY A 59 7.97 2.85 -9.52
C GLY A 59 8.93 3.65 -8.64
N TRP A 60 8.44 4.18 -7.50
CA TRP A 60 9.16 5.08 -6.58
C TRP A 60 9.57 6.41 -7.24
N ARG A 61 9.09 6.69 -8.45
CA ARG A 61 9.42 7.87 -9.25
C ARG A 61 8.31 8.92 -9.24
N SER A 62 7.07 8.47 -9.27
CA SER A 62 5.88 9.31 -9.41
C SER A 62 4.68 8.64 -8.74
N GLY A 63 3.49 9.15 -9.01
CA GLY A 63 2.22 8.63 -8.50
C GLY A 63 1.51 9.61 -7.58
N SER A 64 0.31 9.25 -7.14
CA SER A 64 -0.55 10.11 -6.34
C SER A 64 -1.42 9.30 -5.38
N PRO A 65 -1.71 9.82 -4.18
CA PRO A 65 -2.67 9.26 -3.22
C PRO A 65 -4.06 8.98 -3.79
N VAL A 66 -4.47 9.66 -4.85
CA VAL A 66 -5.73 9.42 -5.59
C VAL A 66 -5.93 7.95 -5.97
N GLN A 67 -4.84 7.20 -6.21
CA GLN A 67 -4.93 5.81 -6.64
C GLN A 67 -5.77 4.93 -5.70
N PHE A 68 -5.74 5.20 -4.40
CA PHE A 68 -6.44 4.40 -3.39
C PHE A 68 -7.66 5.11 -2.78
N GLU A 69 -8.12 6.20 -3.37
CA GLU A 69 -9.28 6.95 -2.89
C GLU A 69 -10.51 6.04 -2.75
N LYS A 70 -10.88 5.31 -3.80
CA LYS A 70 -12.08 4.45 -3.79
C LYS A 70 -11.97 3.27 -2.83
N GLN A 71 -10.78 2.68 -2.68
CA GLN A 71 -10.52 1.66 -1.66
C GLN A 71 -10.70 2.23 -0.25
N CYS A 72 -10.20 3.45 0.00
CA CYS A 72 -10.37 4.12 1.28
C CYS A 72 -11.85 4.46 1.56
N GLN A 73 -12.57 5.01 0.58
CA GLN A 73 -14.01 5.30 0.72
C GLN A 73 -14.80 4.04 1.06
N TYR A 74 -14.56 2.93 0.34
CA TYR A 74 -15.21 1.65 0.65
C TYR A 74 -14.90 1.15 2.06
N LEU A 75 -13.61 1.10 2.45
CA LEU A 75 -13.25 0.59 3.78
C LEU A 75 -13.74 1.52 4.91
N ALA A 76 -13.82 2.82 4.67
CA ALA A 76 -14.45 3.75 5.61
C ALA A 76 -15.95 3.48 5.76
N SER A 77 -16.68 3.19 4.68
CA SER A 77 -18.10 2.78 4.75
C SER A 77 -18.30 1.47 5.51
N ARG A 78 -17.25 0.63 5.56
CA ARG A 78 -17.23 -0.62 6.34
C ARG A 78 -16.82 -0.44 7.80
N GLY A 79 -16.47 0.78 8.22
CA GLY A 79 -16.16 1.10 9.61
C GLY A 79 -14.68 1.19 9.97
N LEU A 80 -13.76 1.16 9.01
CA LEU A 80 -12.34 1.44 9.23
C LEU A 80 -12.05 2.94 9.14
N VAL A 81 -11.01 3.40 9.82
CA VAL A 81 -10.35 4.67 9.45
C VAL A 81 -9.37 4.33 8.31
N ALA A 82 -9.69 4.75 7.09
CA ALA A 82 -8.90 4.42 5.91
C ALA A 82 -8.14 5.64 5.41
N LEU A 83 -6.83 5.47 5.16
CA LEU A 83 -5.96 6.56 4.75
C LEU A 83 -5.26 6.21 3.44
N THR A 84 -5.02 7.22 2.62
CA THR A 84 -4.01 7.17 1.55
C THR A 84 -2.94 8.20 1.87
N ALA A 85 -1.67 7.81 1.79
CA ALA A 85 -0.56 8.66 2.23
C ALA A 85 0.38 9.02 1.09
N ASP A 86 0.85 10.27 1.11
CA ASP A 86 1.98 10.68 0.29
C ASP A 86 3.28 10.03 0.80
N TYR A 87 4.28 10.02 -0.02
CA TYR A 87 5.65 9.71 0.33
C TYR A 87 6.59 10.32 -0.71
N ARG A 88 7.84 10.61 -0.31
CA ARG A 88 8.81 11.26 -1.21
C ARG A 88 9.17 10.34 -2.37
N VAL A 89 9.03 10.86 -3.59
CA VAL A 89 9.33 10.16 -4.85
C VAL A 89 10.38 10.91 -5.66
N LEU A 90 11.03 10.21 -6.59
CA LEU A 90 12.16 10.76 -7.36
C LEU A 90 11.78 12.06 -8.10
N ASN A 91 10.68 12.06 -8.84
CA ASN A 91 10.35 13.18 -9.74
C ASN A 91 9.98 14.47 -8.99
N ARG A 92 9.41 14.38 -7.78
CA ARG A 92 9.05 15.53 -6.96
C ARG A 92 10.12 15.93 -5.95
N HIS A 93 10.92 14.96 -5.48
CA HIS A 93 11.77 15.18 -4.30
C HIS A 93 13.22 14.73 -4.50
N GLY A 94 13.58 14.20 -5.68
CA GLY A 94 14.94 13.71 -5.95
C GLY A 94 15.36 12.49 -5.11
N THR A 95 14.39 11.74 -4.53
CA THR A 95 14.67 10.69 -3.55
C THR A 95 14.69 9.29 -4.16
N LYS A 96 15.18 8.32 -3.40
CA LYS A 96 15.29 6.90 -3.77
C LYS A 96 14.22 6.06 -3.05
N ALA A 97 14.07 4.79 -3.44
CA ALA A 97 13.10 3.88 -2.85
C ALA A 97 13.32 3.62 -1.33
N THR A 98 14.55 3.71 -0.84
CA THR A 98 14.85 3.68 0.61
C THR A 98 14.10 4.76 1.36
N THR A 99 14.05 5.98 0.82
CA THR A 99 13.30 7.10 1.40
C THR A 99 11.78 6.86 1.37
N CYS A 100 11.27 6.20 0.31
CA CYS A 100 9.86 5.83 0.26
C CYS A 100 9.48 4.88 1.41
N VAL A 101 10.34 3.90 1.73
CA VAL A 101 10.14 2.97 2.86
C VAL A 101 10.23 3.72 4.20
N GLU A 102 11.20 4.60 4.36
CA GLU A 102 11.33 5.48 5.54
C GLU A 102 10.05 6.28 5.79
N ASP A 103 9.50 6.90 4.74
CA ASP A 103 8.26 7.69 4.85
C ASP A 103 7.04 6.81 5.15
N GLY A 104 6.95 5.62 4.55
CA GLY A 104 5.91 4.65 4.87
C GLY A 104 5.94 4.22 6.35
N LYS A 105 7.14 3.97 6.90
CA LYS A 105 7.34 3.68 8.32
C LYS A 105 6.88 4.84 9.21
N SER A 106 7.24 6.06 8.84
CA SER A 106 6.80 7.27 9.52
C SER A 106 5.27 7.40 9.52
N ALA A 107 4.60 7.08 8.41
CA ALA A 107 3.14 7.16 8.31
C ALA A 107 2.44 6.20 9.29
N VAL A 108 2.88 4.92 9.36
CA VAL A 108 2.31 3.94 10.32
C VAL A 108 2.57 4.38 11.76
N ARG A 109 3.78 4.86 12.06
CA ARG A 109 4.14 5.37 13.39
C ARG A 109 3.29 6.57 13.77
N TRP A 110 3.07 7.52 12.85
CA TRP A 110 2.23 8.69 13.08
C TRP A 110 0.77 8.29 13.36
N ILE A 111 0.21 7.32 12.65
CA ILE A 111 -1.14 6.80 12.92
C ILE A 111 -1.25 6.30 14.36
N ARG A 112 -0.26 5.52 14.83
CA ARG A 112 -0.22 5.02 16.19
C ARG A 112 -0.06 6.13 17.23
N GLN A 113 0.80 7.11 16.99
CA GLN A 113 1.01 8.28 17.87
C GLN A 113 -0.27 9.12 18.01
N THR A 114 -1.05 9.22 16.93
CA THR A 114 -2.25 10.04 16.88
C THR A 114 -3.54 9.22 16.98
N ALA A 115 -3.46 7.95 17.35
CA ALA A 115 -4.55 6.98 17.32
C ALA A 115 -5.80 7.49 18.08
N ALA A 116 -5.63 8.05 19.28
CA ALA A 116 -6.74 8.60 20.07
C ALA A 116 -7.45 9.76 19.34
N LYS A 117 -6.71 10.62 18.62
CA LYS A 117 -7.24 11.75 17.85
C LYS A 117 -7.99 11.29 16.61
N LEU A 118 -7.53 10.17 16.01
CA LEU A 118 -8.11 9.58 14.80
C LEU A 118 -9.27 8.61 15.11
N GLY A 119 -9.52 8.26 16.36
CA GLY A 119 -10.47 7.21 16.72
C GLY A 119 -9.98 5.79 16.32
N VAL A 120 -8.66 5.59 16.26
CA VAL A 120 -8.01 4.37 15.81
C VAL A 120 -7.56 3.51 16.99
N ASP A 121 -7.64 2.20 16.83
CA ASP A 121 -6.96 1.22 17.68
C ASP A 121 -5.51 1.07 17.21
N PRO A 122 -4.50 1.47 18.01
CA PRO A 122 -3.10 1.41 17.60
C PRO A 122 -2.56 -0.02 17.42
N SER A 123 -3.30 -1.05 17.87
CA SER A 123 -2.96 -2.47 17.68
C SER A 123 -3.63 -3.11 16.45
N ARG A 124 -4.39 -2.33 15.67
CA ARG A 124 -5.08 -2.78 14.46
C ARG A 124 -4.85 -1.79 13.31
N VAL A 125 -3.59 -1.65 12.88
CA VAL A 125 -3.17 -0.76 11.78
C VAL A 125 -2.61 -1.59 10.63
N ALA A 126 -3.36 -1.70 9.53
CA ALA A 126 -2.89 -2.32 8.29
C ALA A 126 -2.11 -1.33 7.43
N ALA A 127 -1.19 -1.86 6.62
CA ALA A 127 -0.57 -1.13 5.53
C ALA A 127 -0.87 -1.84 4.21
N GLY A 128 -1.13 -1.07 3.16
CA GLY A 128 -1.40 -1.59 1.83
C GLY A 128 -0.77 -0.74 0.74
N GLY A 129 -0.91 -1.20 -0.50
CA GLY A 129 -0.46 -0.40 -1.63
C GLY A 129 -0.32 -1.19 -2.92
N GLY A 130 -0.12 -0.44 -4.02
CA GLY A 130 0.02 -0.99 -5.36
C GLY A 130 1.45 -0.89 -5.90
N SER A 131 1.94 -1.94 -6.57
CA SER A 131 3.24 -1.90 -7.26
C SER A 131 4.39 -1.45 -6.33
N ALA A 132 4.98 -0.29 -6.58
CA ALA A 132 5.98 0.34 -5.71
C ALA A 132 5.43 0.67 -4.32
N GLY A 133 4.17 1.11 -4.20
CA GLY A 133 3.50 1.29 -2.91
C GLY A 133 3.24 -0.03 -2.18
N GLY A 134 2.93 -1.10 -2.92
CA GLY A 134 2.87 -2.46 -2.38
C GLY A 134 4.24 -2.96 -1.88
N HIS A 135 5.34 -2.55 -2.54
CA HIS A 135 6.69 -2.77 -2.03
C HIS A 135 6.93 -1.99 -0.72
N VAL A 136 6.54 -0.69 -0.67
CA VAL A 136 6.64 0.11 0.56
C VAL A 136 5.92 -0.63 1.69
N ALA A 137 4.64 -0.95 1.54
CA ALA A 137 3.86 -1.65 2.55
C ALA A 137 4.48 -2.99 2.99
N ALA A 138 4.91 -3.83 2.01
CA ALA A 138 5.57 -5.11 2.30
C ALA A 138 6.88 -4.93 3.07
N SER A 139 7.65 -3.88 2.75
CA SER A 139 8.91 -3.56 3.45
C SER A 139 8.68 -3.23 4.91
N LEU A 140 7.57 -2.56 5.26
CA LEU A 140 7.22 -2.26 6.65
C LEU A 140 7.00 -3.54 7.48
N GLY A 141 6.49 -4.60 6.84
CA GLY A 141 6.26 -5.88 7.51
C GLY A 141 7.47 -6.83 7.52
N THR A 142 8.51 -6.56 6.72
CA THR A 142 9.62 -7.51 6.52
C THR A 142 11.01 -6.95 6.79
N ILE A 143 11.22 -5.62 6.72
CA ILE A 143 12.54 -4.99 6.78
C ILE A 143 12.64 -4.08 8.01
N ASP A 144 13.53 -4.40 8.94
CA ASP A 144 13.72 -3.60 10.16
C ASP A 144 14.52 -2.32 9.91
N ALA A 145 15.40 -2.30 8.91
CA ALA A 145 16.18 -1.13 8.51
C ALA A 145 15.31 0.01 7.91
N PHE A 146 15.96 1.13 7.59
CA PHE A 146 15.35 2.32 6.97
C PHE A 146 14.31 3.02 7.85
N GLU A 147 14.59 3.12 9.13
CA GLU A 147 13.84 3.97 10.06
C GLU A 147 14.23 5.44 9.91
N ALA A 148 13.25 6.34 10.01
CA ALA A 148 13.53 7.78 9.99
C ALA A 148 14.29 8.21 11.24
N LYS A 149 15.35 8.98 11.06
CA LYS A 149 16.11 9.54 12.18
C LYS A 149 15.27 10.56 12.96
N GLY A 150 15.41 10.54 14.28
CA GLY A 150 14.74 11.50 15.15
C GLY A 150 13.27 11.19 15.47
N GLU A 151 12.73 10.09 14.99
CA GLU A 151 11.42 9.59 15.41
C GLU A 151 11.50 8.71 16.67
N ASN A 152 10.40 8.59 17.41
CA ASN A 152 10.34 7.70 18.56
C ASN A 152 10.15 6.24 18.08
N HIS A 153 11.23 5.48 18.07
CA HIS A 153 11.26 4.09 17.61
C HIS A 153 10.66 3.08 18.63
N GLU A 154 10.28 3.52 19.83
CA GLU A 154 9.50 2.70 20.77
C GLU A 154 8.08 2.46 20.22
N ILE A 155 7.59 3.37 19.36
CA ILE A 155 6.34 3.20 18.63
C ILE A 155 6.64 2.46 17.35
N SER A 156 6.12 1.23 17.24
CA SER A 156 6.37 0.36 16.09
C SER A 156 5.89 0.97 14.76
N SER A 157 6.72 0.88 13.73
CA SER A 157 6.36 1.17 12.34
C SER A 157 5.85 -0.06 11.59
N ARG A 158 5.90 -1.26 12.21
CA ARG A 158 5.42 -2.51 11.61
C ARG A 158 3.89 -2.55 11.64
N PRO A 159 3.21 -2.75 10.50
CA PRO A 159 1.76 -2.91 10.47
C PRO A 159 1.31 -4.24 11.08
N ASP A 160 0.02 -4.32 11.45
CA ASP A 160 -0.60 -5.51 12.03
C ASP A 160 -1.26 -6.40 10.96
N ALA A 161 -1.41 -5.89 9.71
CA ALA A 161 -1.80 -6.65 8.52
C ALA A 161 -1.28 -5.98 7.24
N LEU A 162 -1.17 -6.75 6.15
CA LEU A 162 -0.72 -6.26 4.84
C LEU A 162 -1.74 -6.54 3.73
N LEU A 163 -2.05 -5.53 2.92
CA LEU A 163 -2.94 -5.58 1.76
C LEU A 163 -2.19 -5.16 0.49
N LEU A 164 -1.70 -6.13 -0.28
CA LEU A 164 -0.71 -5.91 -1.32
C LEU A 164 -1.28 -6.13 -2.72
N PHE A 165 -1.26 -5.11 -3.57
CA PHE A 165 -1.80 -5.15 -4.93
C PHE A 165 -0.65 -5.11 -5.95
N ASN A 166 -0.46 -6.20 -6.70
CA ASN A 166 0.66 -6.43 -7.63
C ASN A 166 2.03 -5.87 -7.13
N PRO A 167 2.44 -6.24 -5.90
CA PRO A 167 3.57 -5.65 -5.21
C PRO A 167 4.92 -6.07 -5.79
N ALA A 168 5.92 -5.18 -5.77
CA ALA A 168 7.30 -5.50 -6.15
C ALA A 168 8.05 -6.17 -4.98
N LEU A 169 7.86 -7.47 -4.77
CA LEU A 169 8.37 -8.22 -3.61
C LEU A 169 9.80 -8.76 -3.77
N VAL A 170 10.31 -8.83 -4.99
CA VAL A 170 11.63 -9.39 -5.29
C VAL A 170 12.45 -8.38 -6.09
N LEU A 171 13.50 -7.85 -5.47
CA LEU A 171 14.37 -6.84 -6.09
C LEU A 171 15.78 -7.37 -6.40
N ALA A 172 16.09 -8.60 -6.00
CA ALA A 172 17.39 -9.23 -6.24
C ALA A 172 17.21 -10.69 -6.67
N ASP A 173 18.27 -11.28 -7.23
CA ASP A 173 18.29 -12.68 -7.65
C ASP A 173 17.94 -13.64 -6.51
N ILE A 174 17.23 -14.71 -6.84
CA ILE A 174 16.92 -15.82 -5.93
C ILE A 174 17.63 -17.09 -6.44
N GLY A 175 18.92 -17.16 -6.24
CA GLY A 175 19.73 -18.30 -6.69
C GLY A 175 19.46 -18.64 -8.17
N THR A 176 19.12 -19.91 -8.46
CA THR A 176 18.69 -20.37 -9.78
C THR A 176 17.20 -20.20 -10.05
N LYS A 177 16.39 -19.88 -9.03
CA LYS A 177 14.92 -19.81 -9.14
C LYS A 177 14.43 -18.58 -9.90
N LEU A 178 15.13 -17.47 -9.73
CA LEU A 178 14.82 -16.21 -10.39
C LEU A 178 16.12 -15.44 -10.65
N LYS A 179 16.34 -15.06 -11.90
CA LYS A 179 17.39 -14.14 -12.30
C LYS A 179 16.76 -12.86 -12.80
N ILE A 180 17.20 -11.73 -12.28
CA ILE A 180 16.80 -10.41 -12.78
C ILE A 180 17.72 -10.07 -13.95
N PRO A 181 17.19 -9.71 -15.13
CA PRO A 181 18.00 -9.29 -16.26
C PRO A 181 18.98 -8.17 -15.90
N GLU A 182 20.19 -8.20 -16.43
CA GLU A 182 21.26 -7.24 -16.07
C GLU A 182 20.86 -5.79 -16.39
N GLU A 183 20.12 -5.58 -17.49
CA GLU A 183 19.61 -4.26 -17.87
C GLU A 183 18.66 -3.68 -16.81
N ARG A 184 17.87 -4.55 -16.15
CA ARG A 184 17.00 -4.15 -15.04
C ARG A 184 17.78 -3.88 -13.75
N LYS A 185 18.86 -4.62 -13.50
CA LYS A 185 19.68 -4.45 -12.28
C LYS A 185 20.34 -3.08 -12.24
N ALA A 186 20.94 -2.62 -13.35
CA ALA A 186 21.61 -1.33 -13.42
C ALA A 186 20.66 -0.18 -13.07
N GLY A 187 19.51 -0.07 -13.74
CA GLY A 187 18.52 0.96 -13.44
C GLY A 187 17.84 0.80 -12.08
N MET A 188 17.84 -0.42 -11.52
CA MET A 188 17.26 -0.70 -10.21
C MET A 188 18.16 -0.18 -9.08
N ARG A 189 19.49 -0.39 -9.14
CA ARG A 189 20.42 0.14 -8.12
C ARG A 189 20.33 1.66 -7.98
N GLU A 190 20.32 2.36 -9.12
CA GLU A 190 20.17 3.81 -9.12
C GLU A 190 18.85 4.26 -8.45
N ARG A 191 17.76 3.58 -8.75
CA ARG A 191 16.41 3.91 -8.26
C ARG A 191 16.21 3.55 -6.80
N ILE A 192 16.80 2.47 -6.33
CA ILE A 192 16.60 1.93 -4.97
C ILE A 192 17.38 2.73 -3.92
N GLY A 193 18.60 3.16 -4.22
CA GLY A 193 19.46 3.92 -3.29
C GLY A 193 20.22 3.05 -2.29
N THR A 194 20.23 1.74 -2.49
CA THR A 194 21.02 0.75 -1.74
C THR A 194 21.19 -0.52 -2.60
N GLU A 195 21.91 -1.52 -2.11
CA GLU A 195 21.92 -2.82 -2.78
C GLU A 195 20.49 -3.41 -2.84
N PRO A 196 20.01 -3.85 -4.02
CA PRO A 196 18.63 -4.30 -4.21
C PRO A 196 18.19 -5.39 -3.23
N ARG A 197 19.09 -6.25 -2.80
CA ARG A 197 18.81 -7.30 -1.81
C ARG A 197 18.42 -6.71 -0.45
N ALA A 198 19.03 -5.60 -0.04
CA ALA A 198 18.76 -4.94 1.25
C ALA A 198 17.33 -4.36 1.33
N LEU A 199 16.72 -4.04 0.16
CA LEU A 199 15.37 -3.49 0.07
C LEU A 199 14.37 -4.47 -0.56
N SER A 200 14.69 -5.77 -0.63
CA SER A 200 13.84 -6.80 -1.25
C SER A 200 13.03 -7.56 -0.18
N PRO A 201 11.71 -7.35 -0.05
CA PRO A 201 10.87 -7.99 0.96
C PRO A 201 11.03 -9.51 1.02
N TYR A 202 11.16 -10.17 -0.13
CA TYR A 202 11.40 -11.61 -0.21
C TYR A 202 12.63 -12.07 0.58
N HIS A 203 13.70 -11.29 0.55
CA HIS A 203 14.97 -11.65 1.20
C HIS A 203 14.95 -11.45 2.71
N HIS A 204 14.00 -10.65 3.21
CA HIS A 204 13.80 -10.32 4.61
C HIS A 204 12.58 -11.00 5.26
N LEU A 205 11.93 -11.94 4.55
CA LEU A 205 10.87 -12.76 5.17
C LEU A 205 11.37 -13.48 6.40
N ASN A 206 10.72 -13.25 7.51
CA ASN A 206 10.97 -13.83 8.83
C ASN A 206 9.66 -14.07 9.58
N GLU A 207 9.73 -14.62 10.80
CA GLU A 207 8.61 -14.99 11.66
C GLU A 207 7.71 -13.82 12.08
N HIS A 208 8.14 -12.58 11.87
CA HIS A 208 7.39 -11.37 12.23
C HIS A 208 6.49 -10.86 11.09
N LEU A 209 6.39 -11.59 9.97
CA LEU A 209 5.48 -11.19 8.89
C LEU A 209 4.03 -11.16 9.42
N PRO A 210 3.34 -10.01 9.38
CA PRO A 210 1.94 -9.95 9.78
C PRO A 210 1.05 -10.69 8.78
N PRO A 211 -0.22 -11.01 9.14
CA PRO A 211 -1.20 -11.52 8.20
C PRO A 211 -1.18 -10.72 6.90
N THR A 212 -1.00 -11.40 5.77
CA THR A 212 -0.73 -10.78 4.47
C THR A 212 -1.66 -11.32 3.41
N LEU A 213 -2.33 -10.41 2.69
CA LEU A 213 -3.14 -10.70 1.51
C LEU A 213 -2.49 -10.06 0.28
N ILE A 214 -2.22 -10.87 -0.75
CA ILE A 214 -1.59 -10.44 -2.01
C ILE A 214 -2.55 -10.68 -3.16
N PHE A 215 -2.79 -9.64 -3.97
CA PHE A 215 -3.46 -9.72 -5.27
C PHE A 215 -2.45 -9.55 -6.40
N HIS A 216 -2.47 -10.42 -7.41
CA HIS A 216 -1.52 -10.28 -8.52
C HIS A 216 -2.08 -10.85 -9.82
N GLY A 217 -2.02 -10.05 -10.89
CA GLY A 217 -2.45 -10.46 -12.22
C GLY A 217 -1.48 -11.47 -12.86
N THR A 218 -2.01 -12.55 -13.43
CA THR A 218 -1.16 -13.61 -14.00
C THR A 218 -0.46 -13.21 -15.31
N LYS A 219 -0.94 -12.14 -16.00
CA LYS A 219 -0.31 -11.53 -17.18
C LYS A 219 0.41 -10.22 -16.89
N ASP A 220 0.79 -10.00 -15.63
CA ASP A 220 1.56 -8.81 -15.25
C ASP A 220 3.00 -8.87 -15.85
N THR A 221 3.26 -7.99 -16.81
CA THR A 221 4.58 -7.85 -17.49
C THR A 221 5.48 -6.83 -16.81
N THR A 222 4.93 -5.95 -15.96
CA THR A 222 5.68 -4.92 -15.22
C THR A 222 6.36 -5.52 -13.99
N VAL A 223 5.57 -6.20 -13.16
CA VAL A 223 6.04 -6.99 -12.01
C VAL A 223 5.57 -8.42 -12.22
N PRO A 224 6.44 -9.34 -12.70
CA PRO A 224 6.01 -10.68 -13.05
C PRO A 224 5.33 -11.43 -11.88
N PHE A 225 4.18 -12.04 -12.12
CA PHE A 225 3.40 -12.85 -11.16
C PHE A 225 4.28 -13.83 -10.37
N ARG A 226 5.29 -14.42 -11.06
CA ARG A 226 6.24 -15.35 -10.42
C ARG A 226 6.90 -14.77 -9.17
N THR A 227 7.07 -13.46 -9.06
CA THR A 227 7.69 -12.83 -7.88
C THR A 227 6.79 -12.92 -6.66
N ALA A 228 5.48 -12.74 -6.83
CA ALA A 228 4.48 -12.92 -5.77
C ALA A 228 4.32 -14.41 -5.39
N ASP A 229 4.31 -15.32 -6.38
CA ASP A 229 4.25 -16.76 -6.15
C ASP A 229 5.46 -17.26 -5.35
N LEU A 230 6.67 -16.81 -5.68
CA LEU A 230 7.89 -17.15 -4.92
C LEU A 230 7.85 -16.62 -3.49
N PHE A 231 7.36 -15.40 -3.29
CA PHE A 231 7.19 -14.81 -1.96
C PHE A 231 6.19 -15.63 -1.13
N HIS A 232 5.02 -15.91 -1.68
CA HIS A 232 3.98 -16.71 -1.03
C HIS A 232 4.47 -18.12 -0.68
N ARG A 233 5.13 -18.83 -1.62
CA ARG A 233 5.70 -20.16 -1.35
C ARG A 233 6.74 -20.14 -0.25
N LYS A 234 7.59 -19.11 -0.19
CA LYS A 234 8.56 -18.97 0.89
C LYS A 234 7.86 -18.70 2.21
N ALA A 235 6.89 -17.80 2.25
CA ALA A 235 6.09 -17.53 3.45
C ALA A 235 5.38 -18.81 3.95
N LYS A 236 4.70 -19.55 3.05
CA LYS A 236 4.05 -20.82 3.38
C LYS A 236 5.03 -21.85 3.94
N LYS A 237 6.23 -21.98 3.35
CA LYS A 237 7.27 -22.89 3.85
C LYS A 237 7.73 -22.55 5.27
N LEU A 238 7.69 -21.27 5.63
CA LEU A 238 8.02 -20.76 6.97
C LEU A 238 6.82 -20.77 7.94
N GLY A 239 5.65 -21.27 7.52
CA GLY A 239 4.45 -21.29 8.34
C GLY A 239 3.82 -19.91 8.58
N LEU A 240 4.15 -18.90 7.72
CA LEU A 240 3.70 -17.52 7.89
C LEU A 240 2.30 -17.29 7.30
N PRO A 241 1.49 -16.41 7.90
CA PRO A 241 0.11 -16.13 7.48
C PRO A 241 0.07 -15.25 6.21
N CYS A 242 0.23 -15.87 5.04
CA CYS A 242 0.26 -15.20 3.75
C CYS A 242 -0.68 -15.89 2.77
N GLN A 243 -1.59 -15.11 2.18
CA GLN A 243 -2.52 -15.55 1.15
C GLN A 243 -2.15 -14.87 -0.18
N LEU A 244 -2.23 -15.60 -1.29
CA LEU A 244 -2.07 -15.08 -2.65
C LEU A 244 -3.34 -15.37 -3.45
N VAL A 245 -3.96 -14.32 -3.97
CA VAL A 245 -5.13 -14.38 -4.85
C VAL A 245 -4.65 -14.02 -6.26
N PRO A 246 -4.48 -15.02 -7.15
CA PRO A 246 -4.12 -14.77 -8.54
C PRO A 246 -5.34 -14.28 -9.31
N SER A 247 -5.20 -13.15 -10.01
CA SER A 247 -6.22 -12.65 -10.94
C SER A 247 -5.87 -13.12 -12.34
N LYS A 248 -6.64 -14.12 -12.82
CA LYS A 248 -6.38 -14.79 -14.09
C LYS A 248 -6.41 -13.79 -15.25
N ASP A 249 -5.40 -13.86 -16.12
CA ASP A 249 -5.23 -13.06 -17.32
C ASP A 249 -5.17 -11.54 -17.11
N MET A 250 -5.14 -11.05 -15.88
CA MET A 250 -5.08 -9.62 -15.57
C MET A 250 -3.64 -9.05 -15.68
N PRO A 251 -3.51 -7.85 -16.25
CA PRO A 251 -2.24 -7.12 -16.35
C PRO A 251 -1.91 -6.35 -15.06
N HIS A 252 -0.80 -5.60 -15.10
CA HIS A 252 -0.42 -4.68 -14.02
C HIS A 252 -1.48 -3.57 -13.78
N GLY A 253 -1.79 -3.28 -12.51
CA GLY A 253 -2.76 -2.24 -12.14
C GLY A 253 -4.22 -2.60 -12.41
N PHE A 254 -4.54 -3.87 -12.55
CA PHE A 254 -5.90 -4.36 -12.81
C PHE A 254 -6.92 -3.96 -11.75
N PHE A 255 -6.50 -3.84 -10.51
CA PHE A 255 -7.31 -3.54 -9.32
C PHE A 255 -7.76 -2.08 -9.19
N ASN A 256 -7.24 -1.17 -10.05
CA ASN A 256 -7.59 0.23 -9.98
C ASN A 256 -9.05 0.48 -10.37
N TRP A 257 -9.71 1.39 -9.68
CA TRP A 257 -11.04 1.88 -10.04
C TRP A 257 -11.06 2.40 -11.48
N GLY A 258 -12.16 2.18 -12.18
CA GLY A 258 -12.35 2.58 -13.58
C GLY A 258 -11.71 1.64 -14.60
N ARG A 259 -11.12 0.51 -14.17
CA ARG A 259 -10.57 -0.49 -15.09
C ARG A 259 -11.44 -1.74 -15.14
N PHE A 260 -11.61 -2.31 -16.35
CA PHE A 260 -12.34 -3.56 -16.59
C PHE A 260 -13.76 -3.55 -15.95
N ASP A 261 -14.50 -2.47 -16.17
CA ASP A 261 -15.85 -2.26 -15.62
C ASP A 261 -15.92 -2.43 -14.09
N ASN A 262 -14.84 -2.10 -13.41
CA ASN A 262 -14.64 -2.26 -11.96
C ASN A 262 -14.71 -3.71 -11.43
N LEU A 263 -14.84 -4.73 -12.27
CA LEU A 263 -14.94 -6.12 -11.81
C LEU A 263 -13.74 -6.54 -10.94
N PRO A 264 -12.45 -6.31 -11.33
CA PRO A 264 -11.33 -6.66 -10.46
C PRO A 264 -11.23 -5.79 -9.19
N PHE A 265 -11.71 -4.54 -9.24
CA PHE A 265 -11.84 -3.71 -8.04
C PHE A 265 -12.81 -4.37 -7.05
N ILE A 266 -14.01 -4.77 -7.50
CA ILE A 266 -15.00 -5.46 -6.69
C ILE A 266 -14.44 -6.75 -6.10
N GLU A 267 -13.80 -7.60 -6.92
CA GLU A 267 -13.23 -8.87 -6.49
C GLU A 267 -12.14 -8.68 -5.42
N THR A 268 -11.22 -7.74 -5.63
CA THR A 268 -10.13 -7.48 -4.69
C THR A 268 -10.63 -6.86 -3.39
N MET A 269 -11.63 -5.96 -3.44
CA MET A 269 -12.21 -5.36 -2.24
C MET A 269 -13.10 -6.34 -1.47
N LEU A 270 -13.82 -7.23 -2.15
CA LEU A 270 -14.56 -8.31 -1.51
C LEU A 270 -13.64 -9.28 -0.77
N ALA A 271 -12.51 -9.65 -1.38
CA ALA A 271 -11.51 -10.51 -0.72
C ALA A 271 -10.80 -9.77 0.43
N THR A 272 -10.55 -8.48 0.31
CA THR A 272 -10.01 -7.63 1.39
C THR A 272 -10.97 -7.56 2.57
N ASP A 273 -12.26 -7.34 2.33
CA ASP A 273 -13.29 -7.30 3.38
C ASP A 273 -13.35 -8.63 4.15
N ARG A 274 -13.38 -9.76 3.43
CA ARG A 274 -13.35 -11.09 4.04
C ARG A 274 -12.09 -11.32 4.88
N PHE A 275 -10.93 -10.98 4.33
CA PHE A 275 -9.66 -11.10 5.05
C PHE A 275 -9.65 -10.28 6.35
N LEU A 276 -10.13 -9.04 6.31
CA LEU A 276 -10.24 -8.20 7.50
C LEU A 276 -11.32 -8.68 8.47
N SER A 277 -12.39 -9.29 7.98
CA SER A 277 -13.41 -9.95 8.80
C SER A 277 -12.87 -11.18 9.51
N ASP A 278 -12.07 -12.00 8.83
CA ASP A 278 -11.40 -13.18 9.42
C ASP A 278 -10.42 -12.78 10.53
N LEU A 279 -9.82 -11.58 10.44
CA LEU A 279 -9.00 -10.99 11.50
C LEU A 279 -9.83 -10.36 12.65
N GLY A 280 -11.15 -10.36 12.55
CA GLY A 280 -12.04 -9.72 13.54
C GLY A 280 -12.02 -8.18 13.48
N TRP A 281 -11.59 -7.59 12.35
CA TRP A 281 -11.53 -6.15 12.19
C TRP A 281 -12.80 -5.56 11.60
N LEU A 282 -13.54 -6.34 10.83
CA LEU A 282 -14.83 -5.97 10.25
C LEU A 282 -15.92 -6.93 10.72
N SER A 283 -17.15 -6.45 10.66
CA SER A 283 -18.35 -7.24 10.95
C SER A 283 -19.44 -7.01 9.90
N GLY A 284 -20.40 -7.92 9.84
CA GLY A 284 -21.48 -7.88 8.87
C GLY A 284 -21.04 -8.34 7.47
N LYS A 285 -21.99 -8.33 6.53
CA LYS A 285 -21.73 -8.73 5.14
C LYS A 285 -20.98 -7.60 4.38
N PRO A 286 -20.10 -7.96 3.43
CA PRO A 286 -19.53 -6.99 2.50
C PRO A 286 -20.61 -6.25 1.71
N THR A 287 -20.42 -4.95 1.50
CA THR A 287 -21.36 -4.04 0.80
C THR A 287 -20.71 -3.44 -0.46
N ILE A 288 -19.79 -4.17 -1.09
CA ILE A 288 -19.00 -3.64 -2.21
C ILE A 288 -19.86 -3.37 -3.45
N ASN A 289 -20.89 -4.18 -3.71
CA ASN A 289 -21.77 -3.98 -4.86
C ASN A 289 -22.59 -2.70 -4.67
N GLU A 290 -23.21 -2.54 -3.49
CA GLU A 290 -23.96 -1.33 -3.13
C GLU A 290 -23.06 -0.06 -3.19
N PHE A 291 -21.80 -0.20 -2.80
CA PHE A 291 -20.82 0.88 -2.90
C PHE A 291 -20.55 1.24 -4.36
N VAL A 292 -20.32 0.26 -5.24
CA VAL A 292 -20.04 0.51 -6.66
C VAL A 292 -21.26 1.08 -7.37
N ASP A 293 -22.47 0.59 -7.06
CA ASP A 293 -23.74 1.07 -7.64
C ASP A 293 -24.08 2.51 -7.23
N SER A 294 -23.38 3.09 -6.24
CA SER A 294 -23.57 4.48 -5.80
C SER A 294 -22.82 5.51 -6.65
N PHE A 295 -22.03 5.11 -7.65
CA PHE A 295 -21.26 5.96 -8.57
C PHE A 295 -21.71 5.79 -10.03
#